data_b9444ad88fb7ec2dfa6ca70864173684
#
_entry.id   b9444ad88fb7ec2dfa6ca70864173684
#
_cell.length_a   1.000
_cell.length_b   1.000
_cell.length_c   1.000
_cell.angle_alpha   90.00
_cell.angle_beta   90.00
_cell.angle_gamma   90.00
#
_symmetry.space_group_name_H-M   'P 1'
#
loop_
_entity.id
_entity.type
_entity.pdbx_description
1 polymer ?
#
loop_
_entity_poly.entity_id
_entity_poly.type
_entity_poly.pdbx_seq_one_letter_code
_entity_poly.pdbx_strand_id
1 'polypeptide(L)'
;MSIYGYRRGSIFWALTLIAVGAIFLYNNFNPAVRPWHIIAKFWPILIIFWGLSKLMDYLQAHAHPETAPPSLFTASEVVLLVLILAFGTLLSKIVLNPWQHWPEAMGIEVDDDFANVFLESYTYTQTLSQAAKPQSGMLVVIRRGDVEVHGSDQNTLEAVIKKTIRAANEEDAKKTDNALQISFVEQAGRYLLQTNLDSLPNSGRNVRLDVTLRVPKGTAAEITTDHGNLVVDGLKGEQTLTAKSGDVRLANVEGLVRIHKSGGSAEIRDVKGNVDVDGRGRDVEATGVTGAVSVSGEFGGSMQFKNVTQTVRFNSSRTDLTVQKLTGHLNMELGSLDAAGVEGPFEIRTKQKDITLEDFRHSVRIATTNGDVRLRTTVPPTQPIEVDVNKGGIELELPAKSSFQIDASSRHGNVDCDFPGLTVNKEGETPTISGTFGKGGPAVRLTTSYGTVQITRQGARPPAPAAPSPPKAPSAGAADDADEETAWVHPRAVPQPPQLDACKPGSPWQRSFVRSVRWVNVHLSTKVSKPVLNWMRISAQRRLCAQS
;
A
#
# COMPACT_ATOMS: atom_id res chain seq x y z
N MET A 1 -39.85 32.30 43.54
CA MET A 1 -39.46 33.36 42.60
C MET A 1 -38.06 33.03 42.09
N SER A 2 -37.97 32.50 40.89
CA SER A 2 -36.73 32.05 40.29
C SER A 2 -36.08 33.25 39.57
N ILE A 3 -34.93 33.68 40.07
CA ILE A 3 -34.15 34.76 39.44
C ILE A 3 -33.26 34.11 38.35
N TYR A 4 -33.74 34.15 37.13
CA TYR A 4 -32.92 33.85 35.96
C TYR A 4 -31.85 34.93 35.78
N GLY A 5 -30.65 34.70 36.27
CA GLY A 5 -29.48 35.50 35.97
C GLY A 5 -29.12 35.35 34.49
N TYR A 6 -29.50 36.29 33.66
CA TYR A 6 -29.10 36.36 32.24
C TYR A 6 -27.58 36.57 32.17
N ARG A 7 -26.80 35.46 31.97
CA ARG A 7 -25.38 35.58 31.61
C ARG A 7 -25.30 36.25 30.25
N ARG A 8 -25.01 37.55 30.21
CA ARG A 8 -24.64 38.24 28.98
C ARG A 8 -23.41 37.57 28.42
N GLY A 9 -23.58 36.82 27.35
CA GLY A 9 -22.47 36.29 26.57
C GLY A 9 -21.59 37.46 26.14
N SER A 10 -20.29 37.41 26.43
CA SER A 10 -19.38 38.49 26.10
C SER A 10 -19.38 38.70 24.58
N ILE A 11 -19.85 39.88 24.11
CA ILE A 11 -19.82 40.33 22.72
C ILE A 11 -18.41 40.20 22.13
N PHE A 12 -17.41 40.34 23.01
CA PHE A 12 -15.99 40.14 22.69
C PHE A 12 -15.70 38.72 22.09
N TRP A 13 -16.18 37.65 22.70
CA TRP A 13 -15.96 36.30 22.18
C TRP A 13 -16.65 36.07 20.84
N ALA A 14 -17.85 36.60 20.67
CA ALA A 14 -18.55 36.52 19.39
C ALA A 14 -17.78 37.22 18.27
N LEU A 15 -17.32 38.46 18.50
CA LEU A 15 -16.53 39.21 17.55
C LEU A 15 -15.19 38.58 17.24
N THR A 16 -14.50 38.01 18.26
CA THR A 16 -13.22 37.29 18.08
C THR A 16 -13.41 36.08 17.18
N LEU A 17 -14.47 35.28 17.42
CA LEU A 17 -14.74 34.09 16.58
C LEU A 17 -15.10 34.50 15.14
N ILE A 18 -15.85 35.57 14.94
CA ILE A 18 -16.17 36.09 13.61
C ILE A 18 -14.90 36.57 12.90
N ALA A 19 -14.00 37.28 13.58
CA ALA A 19 -12.76 37.79 13.01
C ALA A 19 -11.83 36.64 12.60
N VAL A 20 -11.67 35.63 13.47
CA VAL A 20 -10.88 34.42 13.16
C VAL A 20 -11.49 33.67 11.98
N GLY A 21 -12.83 33.47 11.99
CA GLY A 21 -13.52 32.83 10.88
C GLY A 21 -13.37 33.58 9.55
N ALA A 22 -13.43 34.92 9.58
CA ALA A 22 -13.22 35.76 8.40
C ALA A 22 -11.79 35.64 7.84
N ILE A 23 -10.76 35.57 8.69
CA ILE A 23 -9.37 35.38 8.25
C ILE A 23 -9.20 34.04 7.55
N PHE A 24 -9.74 32.96 8.11
CA PHE A 24 -9.68 31.64 7.48
C PHE A 24 -10.52 31.55 6.20
N LEU A 25 -11.68 32.19 6.17
CA LEU A 25 -12.50 32.29 4.97
C LEU A 25 -11.77 33.04 3.86
N TYR A 26 -11.13 34.17 4.19
CA TYR A 26 -10.38 34.97 3.23
C TYR A 26 -9.19 34.20 2.66
N ASN A 27 -8.52 33.38 3.47
CA ASN A 27 -7.45 32.47 2.99
C ASN A 27 -7.97 31.44 1.97
N ASN A 28 -9.23 31.02 2.07
CA ASN A 28 -9.82 30.09 1.11
C ASN A 28 -10.00 30.69 -0.29
N PHE A 29 -10.19 32.01 -0.37
CA PHE A 29 -10.29 32.75 -1.64
C PHE A 29 -8.95 33.29 -2.14
N ASN A 30 -7.99 33.51 -1.24
CA ASN A 30 -6.66 34.02 -1.57
C ASN A 30 -5.58 33.23 -0.83
N PRO A 31 -5.04 32.14 -1.44
CA PRO A 31 -4.05 31.27 -0.82
C PRO A 31 -2.72 31.96 -0.45
N ALA A 32 -2.46 33.15 -0.99
CA ALA A 32 -1.27 33.94 -0.64
C ALA A 32 -1.32 34.55 0.79
N VAL A 33 -2.52 34.57 1.40
CA VAL A 33 -2.70 35.11 2.76
C VAL A 33 -2.46 34.02 3.80
N ARG A 34 -1.56 34.28 4.74
CA ARG A 34 -1.18 33.37 5.81
C ARG A 34 -1.98 33.65 7.09
N PRO A 35 -3.01 32.88 7.44
CA PRO A 35 -3.82 33.12 8.63
C PRO A 35 -2.97 33.16 9.91
N TRP A 36 -2.03 32.22 10.03
CA TRP A 36 -1.18 32.09 11.20
C TRP A 36 -0.22 33.27 11.39
N HIS A 37 0.31 33.88 10.32
CA HIS A 37 1.13 35.09 10.38
C HIS A 37 0.32 36.30 10.85
N ILE A 38 -0.92 36.44 10.36
CA ILE A 38 -1.84 37.49 10.78
C ILE A 38 -2.15 37.34 12.27
N ILE A 39 -2.51 36.13 12.70
CA ILE A 39 -2.83 35.85 14.11
C ILE A 39 -1.59 36.09 14.99
N ALA A 40 -0.41 35.59 14.60
CA ALA A 40 0.83 35.76 15.35
C ALA A 40 1.32 37.20 15.43
N LYS A 41 1.01 38.05 14.44
CA LYS A 41 1.36 39.47 14.42
C LYS A 41 0.36 40.34 15.19
N PHE A 42 -0.93 40.02 15.09
CA PHE A 42 -2.00 40.88 15.58
C PHE A 42 -2.70 40.38 16.86
N TRP A 43 -2.23 39.27 17.48
CA TRP A 43 -2.79 38.74 18.73
C TRP A 43 -2.84 39.80 19.88
N PRO A 44 -1.92 40.82 20.02
CA PRO A 44 -2.04 41.82 21.06
C PRO A 44 -3.28 42.66 20.94
N ILE A 45 -3.86 42.81 19.73
CA ILE A 45 -5.11 43.53 19.50
C ILE A 45 -6.27 42.87 20.27
N LEU A 46 -6.26 41.54 20.43
CA LEU A 46 -7.27 40.82 21.20
C LEU A 46 -7.29 41.29 22.66
N ILE A 47 -6.10 41.52 23.26
CA ILE A 47 -5.98 42.00 24.63
C ILE A 47 -6.49 43.44 24.75
N ILE A 48 -6.20 44.30 23.76
CA ILE A 48 -6.68 45.68 23.70
C ILE A 48 -8.20 45.69 23.62
N PHE A 49 -8.80 44.92 22.72
CA PHE A 49 -10.25 44.79 22.58
C PHE A 49 -10.91 44.24 23.85
N TRP A 50 -10.29 43.27 24.50
CA TRP A 50 -10.78 42.72 25.76
C TRP A 50 -10.73 43.77 26.88
N GLY A 51 -9.61 44.50 27.00
CA GLY A 51 -9.49 45.63 27.93
C GLY A 51 -10.54 46.73 27.70
N LEU A 52 -10.78 47.06 26.42
CA LEU A 52 -11.80 48.07 26.05
C LEU A 52 -13.22 47.59 26.38
N SER A 53 -13.50 46.28 26.17
CA SER A 53 -14.79 45.70 26.59
C SER A 53 -15.01 45.81 28.10
N LYS A 54 -13.96 45.56 28.91
CA LYS A 54 -14.03 45.72 30.38
C LYS A 54 -14.21 47.16 30.81
N LEU A 55 -13.54 48.08 30.12
CA LEU A 55 -13.71 49.52 30.38
C LEU A 55 -15.15 49.97 30.09
N MET A 56 -15.75 49.50 28.99
CA MET A 56 -17.15 49.77 28.66
C MET A 56 -18.09 49.21 29.71
N ASP A 57 -17.86 47.97 30.20
CA ASP A 57 -18.67 47.39 31.27
C ASP A 57 -18.57 48.22 32.56
N TYR A 58 -17.35 48.71 32.90
CA TYR A 58 -17.12 49.58 34.06
C TYR A 58 -17.82 50.92 33.94
N LEU A 59 -17.74 51.60 32.78
CA LEU A 59 -18.41 52.88 32.53
C LEU A 59 -19.93 52.75 32.57
N GLN A 60 -20.48 51.63 32.03
CA GLN A 60 -21.92 51.36 32.10
C GLN A 60 -22.42 51.11 33.53
N ALA A 61 -21.61 50.43 34.35
CA ALA A 61 -21.94 50.19 35.76
C ALA A 61 -21.95 51.49 36.58
N HIS A 62 -21.13 52.50 36.24
CA HIS A 62 -21.16 53.83 36.87
C HIS A 62 -22.35 54.66 36.45
N ALA A 63 -22.94 54.43 35.28
CA ALA A 63 -24.12 55.13 34.80
C ALA A 63 -25.45 54.67 35.46
N HIS A 64 -25.45 53.50 36.15
CA HIS A 64 -26.61 52.94 36.83
C HIS A 64 -26.23 52.51 38.28
N PRO A 65 -26.34 53.40 39.28
CA PRO A 65 -25.80 53.19 40.63
C PRO A 65 -26.58 52.17 41.50
N GLU A 66 -27.62 51.52 40.99
CA GLU A 66 -28.39 50.50 41.71
C GLU A 66 -27.78 49.10 41.69
N THR A 67 -26.73 48.87 40.93
CA THR A 67 -26.06 47.58 40.85
C THR A 67 -24.65 47.65 41.44
N ALA A 68 -24.32 46.71 42.36
CA ALA A 68 -23.00 46.65 42.97
C ALA A 68 -21.91 46.63 41.91
N PRO A 69 -20.80 47.40 42.08
CA PRO A 69 -19.77 47.50 41.05
C PRO A 69 -19.19 46.10 40.79
N PRO A 70 -19.16 45.64 39.56
CA PRO A 70 -18.53 44.35 39.20
C PRO A 70 -17.05 44.40 39.55
N SER A 71 -16.50 43.31 40.14
CA SER A 71 -15.06 43.17 40.31
C SER A 71 -14.37 43.36 38.96
N LEU A 72 -13.37 44.23 38.89
CA LEU A 72 -12.65 44.57 37.64
C LEU A 72 -12.09 43.35 36.94
N PHE A 73 -11.61 42.36 37.74
CA PHE A 73 -11.13 41.08 37.24
C PHE A 73 -11.54 39.94 38.16
N THR A 74 -12.01 38.85 37.61
CA THR A 74 -12.17 37.57 38.32
C THR A 74 -10.90 36.74 38.25
N ALA A 75 -10.63 35.84 39.19
CA ALA A 75 -9.46 34.98 39.17
C ALA A 75 -9.34 34.16 37.85
N SER A 76 -10.48 33.71 37.33
CA SER A 76 -10.51 32.98 36.04
C SER A 76 -10.12 33.84 34.85
N GLU A 77 -10.43 35.14 34.87
CA GLU A 77 -10.03 36.08 33.82
C GLU A 77 -8.55 36.43 33.86
N VAL A 78 -7.96 36.48 35.07
CA VAL A 78 -6.50 36.66 35.21
C VAL A 78 -5.77 35.44 34.68
N VAL A 79 -6.22 34.22 35.01
CA VAL A 79 -5.65 32.99 34.46
C VAL A 79 -5.76 32.95 32.93
N LEU A 80 -6.92 33.34 32.38
CA LEU A 80 -7.13 33.40 30.94
C LEU A 80 -6.19 34.42 30.28
N LEU A 81 -5.99 35.61 30.89
CA LEU A 81 -5.05 36.62 30.40
C LEU A 81 -3.62 36.07 30.34
N VAL A 82 -3.18 35.40 31.40
CA VAL A 82 -1.85 34.80 31.45
C VAL A 82 -1.71 33.73 30.37
N LEU A 83 -2.73 32.90 30.16
CA LEU A 83 -2.74 31.92 29.08
C LEU A 83 -2.68 32.55 27.69
N ILE A 84 -3.44 33.62 27.43
CA ILE A 84 -3.42 34.34 26.15
C ILE A 84 -2.04 34.99 25.94
N LEU A 85 -1.45 35.58 26.97
CA LEU A 85 -0.10 36.17 26.90
C LEU A 85 0.97 35.10 26.62
N ALA A 86 0.92 33.98 27.35
CA ALA A 86 1.86 32.87 27.18
C ALA A 86 1.71 32.24 25.78
N PHE A 87 0.48 31.95 25.36
CA PHE A 87 0.20 31.35 24.07
C PHE A 87 0.51 32.30 22.91
N GLY A 88 0.11 33.58 23.02
CA GLY A 88 0.38 34.59 21.98
C GLY A 88 1.86 34.89 21.80
N THR A 89 2.63 34.97 22.90
CA THR A 89 4.09 35.15 22.82
C THR A 89 4.78 33.90 22.27
N LEU A 90 4.31 32.71 22.66
CA LEU A 90 4.79 31.43 22.12
C LEU A 90 4.51 31.36 20.62
N LEU A 91 3.26 31.62 20.19
CA LEU A 91 2.87 31.60 18.79
C LEU A 91 3.65 32.64 17.97
N SER A 92 3.84 33.86 18.51
CA SER A 92 4.61 34.89 17.85
C SER A 92 6.07 34.51 17.66
N LYS A 93 6.70 33.89 18.67
CA LYS A 93 8.05 33.36 18.54
C LYS A 93 8.13 32.21 17.53
N ILE A 94 7.15 31.34 17.53
CA ILE A 94 7.10 30.18 16.62
C ILE A 94 6.94 30.61 15.16
N VAL A 95 6.02 31.55 14.90
CA VAL A 95 5.62 31.92 13.53
C VAL A 95 6.51 33.02 12.93
N LEU A 96 7.01 33.98 13.75
CA LEU A 96 7.76 35.13 13.28
C LEU A 96 9.28 34.97 13.36
N ASN A 97 9.81 34.09 14.20
CA ASN A 97 11.23 33.77 14.27
C ASN A 97 11.45 32.29 13.92
N PRO A 98 12.07 31.98 12.78
CA PRO A 98 12.36 30.59 12.40
C PRO A 98 13.30 29.95 13.42
N TRP A 99 12.87 28.82 13.92
CA TRP A 99 13.48 27.98 14.93
C TRP A 99 14.87 27.48 14.54
N GLN A 100 15.89 28.03 15.10
CA GLN A 100 17.22 27.43 14.94
C GLN A 100 17.70 26.63 16.16
N HIS A 101 17.14 26.80 17.37
CA HIS A 101 17.72 26.17 18.57
C HIS A 101 16.73 25.68 19.67
N TRP A 102 15.44 25.56 19.43
CA TRP A 102 14.47 25.31 20.51
C TRP A 102 14.10 23.84 20.76
N PRO A 103 14.09 22.91 19.78
CA PRO A 103 13.72 21.51 20.03
C PRO A 103 14.75 20.77 20.90
N GLU A 104 16.04 21.09 20.73
CA GLU A 104 17.12 20.44 21.50
C GLU A 104 17.11 20.81 22.98
N ALA A 105 16.61 22.00 23.33
CA ALA A 105 16.60 22.49 24.72
C ALA A 105 15.46 21.91 25.57
N MET A 106 14.40 21.34 24.97
CA MET A 106 13.23 20.79 25.68
C MET A 106 13.05 19.27 25.56
N GLY A 107 13.91 18.56 24.80
CA GLY A 107 13.82 17.11 24.65
C GLY A 107 12.51 16.62 24.02
N ILE A 108 11.80 17.51 23.30
CA ILE A 108 10.57 17.16 22.59
C ILE A 108 10.97 16.83 21.16
N GLU A 109 10.88 15.57 20.78
CA GLU A 109 10.88 15.18 19.36
C GLU A 109 9.61 15.76 18.72
N VAL A 110 9.75 16.96 18.15
CA VAL A 110 8.68 17.56 17.34
C VAL A 110 8.65 16.82 16.02
N ASP A 111 7.57 16.15 15.75
CA ASP A 111 7.33 15.47 14.48
C ASP A 111 7.57 16.46 13.33
N ASP A 112 8.40 16.08 12.36
CA ASP A 112 8.81 16.93 11.21
C ASP A 112 7.58 17.54 10.48
N ASP A 113 6.43 16.89 10.55
CA ASP A 113 5.18 17.36 9.96
C ASP A 113 4.60 18.61 10.67
N PHE A 114 4.78 18.75 11.98
CA PHE A 114 4.26 19.91 12.71
C PHE A 114 5.08 21.19 12.44
N ALA A 115 6.40 21.06 12.34
CA ALA A 115 7.27 22.18 11.97
C ALA A 115 7.02 22.66 10.54
N ASN A 116 6.65 21.75 9.64
CA ASN A 116 6.39 22.01 8.22
C ASN A 116 5.09 22.77 7.94
N VAL A 117 4.12 22.80 8.87
CA VAL A 117 2.84 23.53 8.71
C VAL A 117 3.05 25.03 8.58
N PHE A 118 4.15 25.57 9.11
CA PHE A 118 4.42 27.02 9.17
C PHE A 118 5.39 27.52 8.08
N LEU A 119 5.98 26.60 7.29
CA LEU A 119 6.91 26.96 6.21
C LEU A 119 6.20 26.98 4.85
N GLU A 120 6.55 27.95 4.02
CA GLU A 120 6.13 27.97 2.61
C GLU A 120 7.13 27.29 1.71
N SER A 121 6.62 26.76 0.59
CA SER A 121 7.44 26.11 -0.42
C SER A 121 7.71 27.06 -1.58
N TYR A 122 8.96 27.37 -1.80
CA TYR A 122 9.46 28.16 -2.93
C TYR A 122 10.17 27.25 -3.90
N THR A 123 9.88 27.42 -5.19
CA THR A 123 10.43 26.54 -6.24
C THR A 123 11.37 27.33 -7.15
N TYR A 124 12.56 26.79 -7.34
CA TYR A 124 13.57 27.32 -8.27
C TYR A 124 13.98 26.21 -9.23
N THR A 125 14.32 26.58 -10.46
CA THR A 125 14.76 25.61 -11.47
C THR A 125 16.17 25.98 -11.92
N GLN A 126 17.04 24.97 -11.97
CA GLN A 126 18.39 25.11 -12.48
C GLN A 126 18.63 24.07 -13.57
N THR A 127 19.18 24.51 -14.71
CA THR A 127 19.56 23.60 -15.78
C THR A 127 21.08 23.56 -15.89
N LEU A 128 21.62 22.34 -15.94
CA LEU A 128 23.05 22.09 -16.17
C LEU A 128 23.19 21.32 -17.49
N SER A 129 24.21 21.67 -18.28
CA SER A 129 24.55 20.94 -19.50
C SER A 129 26.06 20.81 -19.60
N GLN A 130 26.52 19.59 -19.91
CA GLN A 130 27.94 19.27 -20.06
C GLN A 130 28.14 18.23 -21.16
N ALA A 131 29.18 18.35 -21.97
CA ALA A 131 29.56 17.31 -22.90
C ALA A 131 29.99 16.04 -22.14
N ALA A 132 29.51 14.89 -22.61
CA ALA A 132 29.80 13.60 -22.00
C ALA A 132 30.60 12.70 -22.94
N LYS A 133 31.45 11.88 -22.38
CA LYS A 133 32.13 10.80 -23.13
C LYS A 133 31.14 9.64 -23.30
N PRO A 134 31.12 9.00 -24.46
CA PRO A 134 30.35 7.75 -24.66
C PRO A 134 30.76 6.69 -23.61
N GLN A 135 29.81 5.92 -23.10
CA GLN A 135 30.03 4.85 -22.11
C GLN A 135 30.65 5.32 -20.79
N SER A 136 30.40 6.56 -20.38
CA SER A 136 30.80 7.07 -19.08
C SER A 136 29.89 6.55 -17.95
N GLY A 137 30.41 6.50 -16.73
CA GLY A 137 29.60 6.24 -15.54
C GLY A 137 28.91 7.52 -15.06
N MET A 138 27.74 7.38 -14.44
CA MET A 138 27.01 8.44 -13.76
C MET A 138 26.75 8.05 -12.32
N LEU A 139 27.06 8.93 -11.37
CA LEU A 139 26.74 8.77 -9.95
C LEU A 139 25.83 9.91 -9.50
N VAL A 140 24.68 9.56 -8.94
CA VAL A 140 23.70 10.51 -8.43
C VAL A 140 23.31 10.11 -7.01
N VAL A 141 23.49 11.00 -6.07
CA VAL A 141 23.10 10.79 -4.67
C VAL A 141 22.22 11.95 -4.22
N ILE A 142 20.93 11.66 -4.00
CA ILE A 142 19.93 12.63 -3.57
C ILE A 142 19.28 12.14 -2.29
N ARG A 143 19.26 12.97 -1.25
CA ARG A 143 18.59 12.59 0.00
C ARG A 143 17.07 12.67 -0.09
N ARG A 144 16.55 13.76 -0.66
CA ARG A 144 15.10 14.01 -0.80
C ARG A 144 14.80 14.54 -2.17
N GLY A 145 14.00 13.84 -2.94
CA GLY A 145 13.55 14.21 -4.28
C GLY A 145 13.48 13.03 -5.21
N ASP A 146 12.73 13.21 -6.26
CA ASP A 146 12.59 12.21 -7.30
C ASP A 146 13.76 12.33 -8.28
N VAL A 147 14.23 11.21 -8.80
CA VAL A 147 15.28 11.17 -9.81
C VAL A 147 14.76 10.44 -11.03
N GLU A 148 14.74 11.13 -12.17
CA GLU A 148 14.36 10.58 -13.46
C GLU A 148 15.56 10.59 -14.39
N VAL A 149 15.91 9.46 -14.98
CA VAL A 149 17.04 9.34 -15.91
C VAL A 149 16.58 8.76 -17.24
N HIS A 150 16.80 9.49 -18.31
CA HIS A 150 16.40 9.11 -19.65
C HIS A 150 17.63 8.98 -20.58
N GLY A 151 17.69 7.88 -21.29
CA GLY A 151 18.72 7.65 -22.30
C GLY A 151 18.52 8.54 -23.54
N SER A 152 19.58 9.22 -23.98
CA SER A 152 19.61 10.07 -25.17
C SER A 152 20.63 9.54 -26.18
N ASP A 153 20.38 9.81 -27.47
CA ASP A 153 21.35 9.53 -28.52
C ASP A 153 22.45 10.61 -28.62
N GLN A 154 22.32 11.67 -27.83
CA GLN A 154 23.31 12.76 -27.80
C GLN A 154 24.41 12.46 -26.77
N ASN A 155 25.64 12.90 -27.08
CA ASN A 155 26.79 12.79 -26.17
C ASN A 155 26.84 14.01 -25.22
N THR A 156 25.72 14.32 -24.56
CA THR A 156 25.57 15.40 -23.61
C THR A 156 24.88 14.90 -22.35
N LEU A 157 25.31 15.41 -21.20
CA LEU A 157 24.61 15.29 -19.94
C LEU A 157 23.77 16.55 -19.77
N GLU A 158 22.49 16.40 -19.60
CA GLU A 158 21.59 17.50 -19.27
C GLU A 158 20.89 17.17 -17.97
N ALA A 159 20.90 18.11 -17.02
CA ALA A 159 20.14 17.99 -15.78
C ALA A 159 19.21 19.19 -15.65
N VAL A 160 17.94 18.90 -15.47
CA VAL A 160 16.94 19.88 -15.01
C VAL A 160 16.64 19.57 -13.55
N ILE A 161 17.00 20.50 -12.70
CA ILE A 161 16.91 20.34 -11.25
C ILE A 161 15.87 21.32 -10.73
N LYS A 162 14.78 20.80 -10.21
CA LYS A 162 13.74 21.55 -9.53
C LYS A 162 14.02 21.54 -8.03
N LYS A 163 14.39 22.68 -7.50
CA LYS A 163 14.69 22.88 -6.09
C LYS A 163 13.44 23.39 -5.37
N THR A 164 12.90 22.62 -4.45
CA THR A 164 11.79 23.04 -3.59
C THR A 164 12.34 23.32 -2.20
N ILE A 165 12.34 24.58 -1.81
CA ILE A 165 12.90 25.08 -0.55
C ILE A 165 11.74 25.52 0.34
N ARG A 166 11.66 24.96 1.54
CA ARG A 166 10.71 25.38 2.56
C ARG A 166 11.34 26.43 3.46
N ALA A 167 10.77 27.62 3.49
CA ALA A 167 11.25 28.74 4.27
C ALA A 167 10.12 29.58 4.85
N ALA A 168 10.41 30.38 5.86
CA ALA A 168 9.43 31.26 6.48
C ALA A 168 9.02 32.42 5.57
N ASN A 169 9.91 32.83 4.66
CA ASN A 169 9.69 33.90 3.68
C ASN A 169 10.54 33.66 2.43
N GLU A 170 10.24 34.41 1.37
CA GLU A 170 10.93 34.29 0.09
C GLU A 170 12.41 34.71 0.16
N GLU A 171 12.77 35.65 1.03
CA GLU A 171 14.15 36.14 1.17
C GLU A 171 15.06 35.04 1.73
N ASP A 172 14.59 34.29 2.73
CA ASP A 172 15.33 33.16 3.29
C ASP A 172 15.41 31.99 2.31
N ALA A 173 14.35 31.76 1.52
CA ALA A 173 14.38 30.80 0.44
C ALA A 173 15.42 31.16 -0.63
N LYS A 174 15.49 32.42 -1.06
CA LYS A 174 16.51 32.91 -2.00
C LYS A 174 17.93 32.82 -1.45
N LYS A 175 18.14 33.10 -0.16
CA LYS A 175 19.44 32.89 0.49
C LYS A 175 19.88 31.44 0.42
N THR A 176 18.96 30.52 0.71
CA THR A 176 19.22 29.08 0.63
C THR A 176 19.48 28.63 -0.81
N ASP A 177 18.69 29.11 -1.79
CA ASP A 177 18.89 28.80 -3.20
C ASP A 177 20.26 29.28 -3.71
N ASN A 178 20.68 30.50 -3.36
CA ASN A 178 22.00 31.05 -3.71
C ASN A 178 23.16 30.31 -3.04
N ALA A 179 22.97 29.80 -1.84
CA ALA A 179 23.95 28.99 -1.12
C ALA A 179 24.08 27.56 -1.63
N LEU A 180 23.01 27.04 -2.30
CA LEU A 180 22.95 25.69 -2.83
C LEU A 180 23.70 25.60 -4.16
N GLN A 181 24.83 24.93 -4.14
CA GLN A 181 25.66 24.68 -5.33
C GLN A 181 25.41 23.27 -5.85
N ILE A 182 25.08 23.17 -7.12
CA ILE A 182 24.89 21.89 -7.82
C ILE A 182 25.68 21.94 -9.11
N SER A 183 26.53 20.94 -9.37
CA SER A 183 27.38 20.86 -10.55
C SER A 183 27.69 19.43 -10.93
N PHE A 184 28.05 19.22 -12.19
CA PHE A 184 28.67 17.98 -12.62
C PHE A 184 30.17 18.03 -12.35
N VAL A 185 30.71 16.99 -11.73
CA VAL A 185 32.15 16.81 -11.51
C VAL A 185 32.57 15.50 -12.14
N GLU A 186 33.59 15.56 -13.02
CA GLU A 186 34.16 14.33 -13.57
C GLU A 186 35.24 13.80 -12.63
N GLN A 187 35.06 12.58 -12.15
CA GLN A 187 36.01 11.90 -11.26
C GLN A 187 36.20 10.44 -11.73
N ALA A 188 37.43 10.05 -12.04
CA ALA A 188 37.80 8.69 -12.45
C ALA A 188 36.96 8.13 -13.61
N GLY A 189 36.62 8.96 -14.61
CA GLY A 189 35.82 8.56 -15.78
C GLY A 189 34.32 8.42 -15.51
N ARG A 190 33.84 8.86 -14.34
CA ARG A 190 32.42 8.95 -13.97
C ARG A 190 32.03 10.40 -13.77
N TYR A 191 30.81 10.73 -14.09
CA TYR A 191 30.21 12.03 -13.78
C TYR A 191 29.43 11.92 -12.47
N LEU A 192 29.75 12.79 -11.54
CA LEU A 192 29.06 12.90 -10.25
C LEU A 192 28.17 14.15 -10.29
N LEU A 193 26.90 14.02 -10.00
CA LEU A 193 26.05 15.15 -9.66
C LEU A 193 26.32 15.54 -8.19
N GLN A 194 27.22 16.51 -8.00
CA GLN A 194 27.63 16.96 -6.67
C GLN A 194 26.72 18.05 -6.16
N THR A 195 26.33 17.96 -4.90
CA THR A 195 25.58 18.99 -4.18
C THR A 195 26.28 19.31 -2.86
N ASN A 196 26.16 20.55 -2.40
CA ASN A 196 26.64 20.95 -1.07
C ASN A 196 25.54 20.95 0.00
N LEU A 197 24.48 20.17 -0.20
CA LEU A 197 23.29 20.13 0.68
C LEU A 197 23.67 19.84 2.15
N ASP A 198 24.68 19.00 2.39
CA ASP A 198 25.13 18.59 3.70
C ASP A 198 25.84 19.72 4.48
N SER A 199 26.35 20.71 3.77
CA SER A 199 27.01 21.89 4.35
C SER A 199 26.04 23.02 4.66
N LEU A 200 24.80 22.95 4.22
CA LEU A 200 23.77 23.94 4.50
C LEU A 200 23.24 23.83 5.93
N PRO A 201 22.80 24.96 6.54
CA PRO A 201 22.10 24.93 7.81
C PRO A 201 20.96 23.93 7.84
N ASN A 202 20.80 23.19 8.94
CA ASN A 202 19.83 22.11 9.11
C ASN A 202 20.02 20.93 8.12
N SER A 203 21.25 20.72 7.60
CA SER A 203 21.59 19.61 6.70
C SER A 203 20.62 19.47 5.53
N GLY A 204 20.11 20.58 5.00
CA GLY A 204 19.19 20.59 3.87
C GLY A 204 17.84 19.93 4.11
N ARG A 205 17.40 19.72 5.36
CA ARG A 205 16.10 19.09 5.67
C ARG A 205 14.91 19.78 4.98
N ASN A 206 15.01 21.09 4.79
CA ASN A 206 13.97 21.90 4.15
C ASN A 206 14.14 22.00 2.64
N VAL A 207 15.07 21.26 2.03
CA VAL A 207 15.33 21.28 0.60
C VAL A 207 14.98 19.92 -0.01
N ARG A 208 14.16 19.94 -1.06
CA ARG A 208 13.88 18.81 -1.94
C ARG A 208 14.44 19.09 -3.33
N LEU A 209 15.13 18.14 -3.91
CA LEU A 209 15.74 18.23 -5.24
C LEU A 209 15.11 17.18 -6.16
N ASP A 210 14.18 17.59 -7.01
CA ASP A 210 13.69 16.72 -8.07
C ASP A 210 14.59 16.90 -9.29
N VAL A 211 15.20 15.82 -9.76
CA VAL A 211 16.26 15.83 -10.77
C VAL A 211 15.81 15.02 -11.97
N THR A 212 15.72 15.66 -13.14
CA THR A 212 15.53 14.99 -14.42
C THR A 212 16.82 15.04 -15.22
N LEU A 213 17.37 13.88 -15.52
CA LEU A 213 18.63 13.70 -16.24
C LEU A 213 18.39 13.14 -17.65
N ARG A 214 19.06 13.73 -18.63
CA ARG A 214 19.23 13.13 -19.94
C ARG A 214 20.68 12.78 -20.13
N VAL A 215 20.98 11.51 -20.34
CA VAL A 215 22.33 10.99 -20.44
C VAL A 215 22.51 10.15 -21.70
N PRO A 216 23.72 9.99 -22.23
CA PRO A 216 23.95 9.08 -23.35
C PRO A 216 23.44 7.67 -23.02
N LYS A 217 22.81 6.99 -23.97
CA LYS A 217 22.24 5.64 -23.75
C LYS A 217 23.24 4.64 -23.18
N GLY A 218 24.53 4.74 -23.54
CA GLY A 218 25.59 3.86 -23.06
C GLY A 218 26.06 4.11 -21.62
N THR A 219 25.40 4.97 -20.88
CA THR A 219 25.81 5.33 -19.51
C THR A 219 25.43 4.24 -18.50
N ALA A 220 26.41 3.80 -17.71
CA ALA A 220 26.19 3.01 -16.52
C ALA A 220 25.82 3.95 -15.36
N ALA A 221 24.63 3.81 -14.78
CA ALA A 221 24.17 4.71 -13.73
C ALA A 221 24.12 4.04 -12.37
N GLU A 222 24.65 4.75 -11.39
CA GLU A 222 24.53 4.43 -9.97
C GLU A 222 23.74 5.55 -9.29
N ILE A 223 22.51 5.25 -8.85
CA ILE A 223 21.57 6.26 -8.36
C ILE A 223 21.11 5.86 -6.97
N THR A 224 21.27 6.79 -6.03
CA THR A 224 20.82 6.60 -4.64
C THR A 224 19.87 7.71 -4.23
N THR A 225 18.71 7.34 -3.70
CA THR A 225 17.80 8.26 -3.01
C THR A 225 17.36 7.70 -1.65
N ASP A 226 17.30 8.59 -0.65
CA ASP A 226 16.75 8.19 0.65
C ASP A 226 15.22 8.32 0.65
N HIS A 227 14.68 9.44 0.09
CA HIS A 227 13.25 9.72 0.05
C HIS A 227 12.87 10.30 -1.31
N GLY A 228 12.30 9.49 -2.18
CA GLY A 228 11.85 9.86 -3.51
C GLY A 228 11.78 8.66 -4.44
N ASN A 229 11.16 8.86 -5.58
CA ASN A 229 11.02 7.83 -6.59
C ASN A 229 12.22 7.86 -7.54
N LEU A 230 12.57 6.70 -8.06
CA LEU A 230 13.57 6.54 -9.12
C LEU A 230 12.89 6.08 -10.39
N VAL A 231 13.14 6.78 -11.48
CA VAL A 231 12.70 6.38 -12.82
C VAL A 231 13.91 6.30 -13.73
N VAL A 232 14.10 5.15 -14.39
CA VAL A 232 15.20 4.95 -15.37
C VAL A 232 14.60 4.39 -16.64
N ASP A 233 14.87 5.05 -17.75
CA ASP A 233 14.34 4.66 -19.05
C ASP A 233 15.39 4.75 -20.16
N GLY A 234 15.48 3.72 -21.01
CA GLY A 234 16.23 3.73 -22.25
C GLY A 234 17.76 3.69 -22.12
N LEU A 235 18.30 3.08 -21.07
CA LEU A 235 19.74 2.97 -20.84
C LEU A 235 20.33 1.62 -21.28
N LYS A 236 21.61 1.66 -21.65
CA LYS A 236 22.41 0.47 -21.96
C LYS A 236 23.62 0.44 -21.05
N GLY A 237 23.81 -0.66 -20.35
CA GLY A 237 24.88 -0.84 -19.39
C GLY A 237 24.38 -1.25 -18.02
N GLU A 238 25.30 -1.31 -17.07
CA GLU A 238 24.97 -1.69 -15.70
C GLU A 238 24.23 -0.56 -14.97
N GLN A 239 23.11 -0.89 -14.35
CA GLN A 239 22.32 0.05 -13.56
C GLN A 239 22.27 -0.41 -12.10
N THR A 240 22.70 0.43 -11.19
CA THR A 240 22.61 0.17 -9.74
C THR A 240 21.72 1.24 -9.09
N LEU A 241 20.58 0.84 -8.58
CA LEU A 241 19.55 1.72 -8.05
C LEU A 241 19.35 1.44 -6.56
N THR A 242 19.53 2.43 -5.72
CA THR A 242 19.29 2.33 -4.28
C THR A 242 18.20 3.29 -3.86
N ALA A 243 17.06 2.76 -3.42
CA ALA A 243 15.94 3.56 -2.91
C ALA A 243 15.58 3.11 -1.50
N LYS A 244 15.79 3.98 -0.49
CA LYS A 244 15.39 3.66 0.88
C LYS A 244 13.88 3.78 1.06
N SER A 245 13.28 4.85 0.54
CA SER A 245 11.84 5.10 0.59
C SER A 245 11.39 5.72 -0.72
N GLY A 246 10.39 5.13 -1.34
CA GLY A 246 9.88 5.51 -2.65
C GLY A 246 9.85 4.33 -3.62
N ASP A 247 9.26 4.53 -4.78
CA ASP A 247 9.11 3.50 -5.79
C ASP A 247 10.25 3.58 -6.82
N VAL A 248 10.63 2.43 -7.37
CA VAL A 248 11.60 2.33 -8.47
C VAL A 248 10.86 1.87 -9.71
N ARG A 249 10.96 2.62 -10.80
CA ARG A 249 10.47 2.24 -12.13
C ARG A 249 11.62 2.20 -13.11
N LEU A 250 11.74 1.08 -13.79
CA LEU A 250 12.79 0.86 -14.76
C LEU A 250 12.19 0.30 -16.05
N ALA A 251 12.50 0.91 -17.18
CA ALA A 251 12.00 0.48 -18.47
C ALA A 251 13.08 0.55 -19.57
N ASN A 252 12.96 -0.32 -20.59
CA ASN A 252 13.78 -0.29 -21.79
C ASN A 252 15.29 -0.30 -21.52
N VAL A 253 15.75 -1.14 -20.60
CA VAL A 253 17.17 -1.21 -20.21
C VAL A 253 17.86 -2.43 -20.81
N GLU A 254 19.09 -2.23 -21.34
CA GLU A 254 19.95 -3.31 -21.82
C GLU A 254 21.18 -3.43 -20.89
N GLY A 255 21.29 -4.51 -20.12
CA GLY A 255 22.41 -4.75 -19.21
C GLY A 255 21.98 -5.34 -17.87
N LEU A 256 22.93 -5.39 -16.96
CA LEU A 256 22.68 -5.86 -15.60
C LEU A 256 21.98 -4.77 -14.77
N VAL A 257 20.93 -5.12 -14.09
CA VAL A 257 20.17 -4.22 -13.21
C VAL A 257 20.25 -4.74 -11.78
N ARG A 258 20.69 -3.90 -10.85
CA ARG A 258 20.65 -4.16 -9.41
C ARG A 258 19.80 -3.10 -8.71
N ILE A 259 18.84 -3.53 -7.92
CA ILE A 259 17.92 -2.66 -7.20
C ILE A 259 17.96 -3.01 -5.71
N HIS A 260 18.45 -2.07 -4.90
CA HIS A 260 18.45 -2.17 -3.45
C HIS A 260 17.30 -1.37 -2.85
N LYS A 261 16.41 -2.03 -2.09
CA LYS A 261 15.23 -1.40 -1.51
C LYS A 261 15.18 -1.53 0.01
N SER A 262 14.68 -0.47 0.67
CA SER A 262 14.32 -0.54 2.09
C SER A 262 12.83 -0.28 2.33
N GLY A 263 12.08 0.11 1.28
CA GLY A 263 10.64 0.34 1.28
C GLY A 263 10.13 0.68 -0.12
N GLY A 264 8.80 0.80 -0.29
CA GLY A 264 8.16 1.08 -1.59
C GLY A 264 8.14 -0.12 -2.53
N SER A 265 7.78 0.11 -3.79
CA SER A 265 7.59 -0.92 -4.83
C SER A 265 8.65 -0.85 -5.92
N ALA A 266 8.87 -1.93 -6.65
CA ALA A 266 9.76 -2.00 -7.81
C ALA A 266 8.97 -2.46 -9.04
N GLU A 267 9.02 -1.68 -10.12
CA GLU A 267 8.39 -1.96 -11.40
C GLU A 267 9.46 -2.03 -12.48
N ILE A 268 9.61 -3.17 -13.11
CA ILE A 268 10.65 -3.47 -14.11
C ILE A 268 9.97 -3.91 -15.39
N ARG A 269 10.25 -3.23 -16.50
CA ARG A 269 9.68 -3.53 -17.81
C ARG A 269 10.73 -3.55 -18.90
N ASP A 270 10.63 -4.52 -19.80
CA ASP A 270 11.41 -4.62 -21.04
C ASP A 270 12.93 -4.53 -20.83
N VAL A 271 13.46 -5.43 -19.99
CA VAL A 271 14.89 -5.51 -19.70
C VAL A 271 15.57 -6.61 -20.50
N LYS A 272 16.64 -6.27 -21.21
CA LYS A 272 17.54 -7.23 -21.86
C LYS A 272 18.78 -7.44 -21.00
N GLY A 273 18.68 -8.35 -20.05
CA GLY A 273 19.73 -8.66 -19.09
C GLY A 273 19.15 -9.22 -17.79
N ASN A 274 20.02 -9.46 -16.83
CA ASN A 274 19.62 -9.96 -15.52
C ASN A 274 19.16 -8.82 -14.61
N VAL A 275 18.21 -9.14 -13.77
CA VAL A 275 17.65 -8.21 -12.77
C VAL A 275 17.78 -8.82 -11.40
N ASP A 276 18.48 -8.13 -10.50
CA ASP A 276 18.62 -8.49 -9.09
C ASP A 276 17.93 -7.43 -8.23
N VAL A 277 16.93 -7.83 -7.45
CA VAL A 277 16.22 -6.97 -6.50
C VAL A 277 16.45 -7.51 -5.10
N ASP A 278 16.98 -6.70 -4.21
CA ASP A 278 17.21 -7.13 -2.83
C ASP A 278 16.74 -6.10 -1.80
N GLY A 279 16.44 -6.60 -0.59
CA GLY A 279 16.08 -5.80 0.54
C GLY A 279 14.65 -6.00 1.06
N ARG A 280 13.91 -4.91 1.26
CA ARG A 280 12.53 -4.93 1.77
C ARG A 280 11.66 -3.98 0.98
N GLY A 281 10.39 -4.35 0.81
CA GLY A 281 9.47 -3.51 0.04
C GLY A 281 8.03 -3.98 0.10
N ARG A 282 7.22 -3.41 -0.77
CA ARG A 282 5.82 -3.82 -0.96
C ARG A 282 5.72 -4.75 -2.16
N ASP A 283 5.63 -4.19 -3.34
CA ASP A 283 5.32 -4.92 -4.57
C ASP A 283 6.55 -5.00 -5.47
N VAL A 284 6.69 -6.10 -6.19
CA VAL A 284 7.68 -6.27 -7.25
C VAL A 284 6.97 -6.75 -8.51
N GLU A 285 7.03 -5.96 -9.57
CA GLU A 285 6.52 -6.33 -10.89
C GLU A 285 7.68 -6.40 -11.88
N ALA A 286 7.87 -7.54 -12.54
CA ALA A 286 8.85 -7.70 -13.61
C ALA A 286 8.19 -8.30 -14.85
N THR A 287 8.20 -7.55 -15.94
CA THR A 287 7.54 -7.94 -17.20
C THR A 287 8.53 -7.79 -18.37
N GLY A 288 8.60 -8.80 -19.24
CA GLY A 288 9.41 -8.72 -20.47
C GLY A 288 10.92 -8.77 -20.21
N VAL A 289 11.38 -9.62 -19.29
CA VAL A 289 12.81 -9.76 -18.97
C VAL A 289 13.43 -10.90 -19.79
N THR A 290 14.41 -10.59 -20.63
CA THR A 290 15.12 -11.62 -21.43
C THR A 290 16.23 -12.33 -20.67
N GLY A 291 16.55 -11.92 -19.45
CA GLY A 291 17.50 -12.56 -18.54
C GLY A 291 16.83 -13.29 -17.39
N ALA A 292 17.58 -13.49 -16.32
CA ALA A 292 17.09 -13.98 -15.06
C ALA A 292 16.59 -12.82 -14.17
N VAL A 293 15.57 -13.10 -13.37
CA VAL A 293 15.07 -12.20 -12.32
C VAL A 293 15.31 -12.87 -10.97
N SER A 294 16.06 -12.23 -10.11
CA SER A 294 16.31 -12.68 -8.74
C SER A 294 15.78 -11.65 -7.76
N VAL A 295 14.90 -12.07 -6.88
CA VAL A 295 14.36 -11.23 -5.82
C VAL A 295 14.69 -11.87 -4.48
N SER A 296 15.37 -11.14 -3.61
CA SER A 296 15.77 -11.62 -2.30
C SER A 296 15.41 -10.64 -1.18
N GLY A 297 14.79 -11.15 -0.13
CA GLY A 297 14.42 -10.34 1.04
C GLY A 297 12.95 -10.43 1.41
N GLU A 298 12.45 -9.40 2.11
CA GLU A 298 11.10 -9.39 2.68
C GLU A 298 10.21 -8.38 1.95
N PHE A 299 9.36 -8.88 1.08
CA PHE A 299 8.37 -8.10 0.35
C PHE A 299 6.96 -8.50 0.82
N GLY A 300 6.17 -7.52 1.27
CA GLY A 300 4.87 -7.74 1.90
C GLY A 300 3.66 -7.58 0.98
N GLY A 301 3.87 -7.16 -0.26
CA GLY A 301 2.83 -6.96 -1.27
C GLY A 301 2.77 -8.07 -2.29
N SER A 302 2.29 -7.72 -3.49
CA SER A 302 2.19 -8.62 -4.63
C SER A 302 3.51 -8.70 -5.41
N MET A 303 3.91 -9.90 -5.79
CA MET A 303 5.02 -10.13 -6.70
C MET A 303 4.49 -10.71 -8.01
N GLN A 304 4.69 -9.97 -9.09
CA GLN A 304 4.19 -10.34 -10.41
C GLN A 304 5.34 -10.48 -11.40
N PHE A 305 5.43 -11.64 -12.02
CA PHE A 305 6.41 -11.93 -13.06
C PHE A 305 5.69 -12.35 -14.33
N LYS A 306 6.03 -11.74 -15.46
CA LYS A 306 5.45 -12.06 -16.77
C LYS A 306 6.53 -12.10 -17.84
N ASN A 307 6.50 -13.11 -18.69
CA ASN A 307 7.41 -13.22 -19.85
C ASN A 307 8.89 -13.10 -19.44
N VAL A 308 9.36 -13.98 -18.55
CA VAL A 308 10.77 -14.07 -18.16
C VAL A 308 11.41 -15.26 -18.87
N THR A 309 12.39 -15.00 -19.73
CA THR A 309 12.93 -16.04 -20.62
C THR A 309 13.87 -17.02 -19.93
N GLN A 310 14.50 -16.64 -18.83
CA GLN A 310 15.39 -17.50 -18.08
C GLN A 310 14.77 -17.91 -16.74
N THR A 311 15.43 -17.59 -15.64
CA THR A 311 15.01 -18.03 -14.31
C THR A 311 14.37 -16.91 -13.53
N VAL A 312 13.22 -17.18 -12.89
CA VAL A 312 12.68 -16.37 -11.81
C VAL A 312 13.06 -17.05 -10.50
N ARG A 313 13.76 -16.36 -9.64
CA ARG A 313 14.11 -16.80 -8.30
C ARG A 313 13.57 -15.81 -7.28
N PHE A 314 12.88 -16.33 -6.27
CA PHE A 314 12.46 -15.55 -5.12
C PHE A 314 12.91 -16.26 -3.83
N ASN A 315 13.59 -15.53 -2.96
CA ASN A 315 14.07 -16.05 -1.69
C ASN A 315 13.71 -15.10 -0.54
N SER A 316 12.99 -15.62 0.44
CA SER A 316 12.65 -14.93 1.68
C SER A 316 12.71 -15.87 2.88
N SER A 317 12.49 -15.35 4.09
CA SER A 317 12.41 -16.18 5.31
C SER A 317 11.27 -17.21 5.30
N ARG A 318 10.31 -17.08 4.43
CA ARG A 318 9.10 -17.92 4.35
C ARG A 318 8.97 -18.73 3.08
N THR A 319 9.53 -18.27 1.98
CA THR A 319 9.34 -18.86 0.65
C THR A 319 10.66 -18.86 -0.13
N ASP A 320 11.00 -20.00 -0.69
CA ASP A 320 12.06 -20.18 -1.68
C ASP A 320 11.43 -20.73 -2.95
N LEU A 321 11.47 -19.94 -4.02
CA LEU A 321 10.86 -20.23 -5.31
C LEU A 321 11.89 -20.13 -6.42
N THR A 322 11.92 -21.12 -7.28
CA THR A 322 12.68 -21.10 -8.54
C THR A 322 11.80 -21.60 -9.68
N VAL A 323 11.63 -20.77 -10.68
CA VAL A 323 10.88 -21.08 -11.91
C VAL A 323 11.76 -20.80 -13.10
N GLN A 324 11.90 -21.76 -13.99
CA GLN A 324 12.64 -21.55 -15.22
C GLN A 324 11.68 -21.38 -16.39
N LYS A 325 12.05 -20.46 -17.28
CA LYS A 325 11.33 -20.19 -18.53
C LYS A 325 9.82 -19.98 -18.34
N LEU A 326 9.49 -18.83 -17.80
CA LEU A 326 8.12 -18.37 -17.59
C LEU A 326 7.63 -17.60 -18.83
N THR A 327 6.85 -18.23 -19.69
CA THR A 327 6.25 -17.59 -20.87
C THR A 327 4.89 -16.97 -20.57
N GLY A 328 4.27 -17.38 -19.50
CA GLY A 328 3.01 -16.85 -19.00
C GLY A 328 3.21 -15.86 -17.86
N HIS A 329 2.50 -16.09 -16.77
CA HIS A 329 2.54 -15.24 -15.59
C HIS A 329 2.71 -16.03 -14.29
N LEU A 330 3.29 -15.39 -13.31
CA LEU A 330 3.35 -15.83 -11.93
C LEU A 330 2.98 -14.65 -11.03
N ASN A 331 1.94 -14.81 -10.26
CA ASN A 331 1.49 -13.85 -9.27
C ASN A 331 1.58 -14.48 -7.88
N MET A 332 2.33 -13.87 -6.98
CA MET A 332 2.52 -14.35 -5.62
C MET A 332 2.14 -13.26 -4.64
N GLU A 333 1.24 -13.59 -3.75
CA GLU A 333 0.81 -12.76 -2.63
C GLU A 333 1.22 -13.39 -1.30
N LEU A 334 0.86 -12.78 -0.19
CA LEU A 334 1.24 -13.28 1.14
C LEU A 334 0.73 -14.70 1.40
N GLY A 335 -0.51 -15.01 0.99
CA GLY A 335 -1.20 -16.28 1.23
C GLY A 335 -1.37 -17.17 0.01
N SER A 336 -1.08 -16.70 -1.21
CA SER A 336 -1.30 -17.44 -2.45
C SER A 336 -0.15 -17.32 -3.43
N LEU A 337 -0.09 -18.28 -4.35
CA LEU A 337 0.74 -18.25 -5.54
C LEU A 337 -0.06 -18.83 -6.69
N ASP A 338 -0.22 -18.04 -7.74
CA ASP A 338 -0.87 -18.44 -8.99
C ASP A 338 0.12 -18.32 -10.13
N ALA A 339 0.37 -19.41 -10.85
CA ALA A 339 1.30 -19.43 -11.98
C ALA A 339 0.69 -20.16 -13.15
N ALA A 340 0.91 -19.65 -14.35
CA ALA A 340 0.51 -20.30 -15.59
C ALA A 340 1.53 -20.10 -16.70
N GLY A 341 1.62 -21.08 -17.61
CA GLY A 341 2.55 -21.03 -18.74
C GLY A 341 4.02 -21.21 -18.34
N VAL A 342 4.30 -22.18 -17.47
CA VAL A 342 5.65 -22.54 -17.05
C VAL A 342 6.21 -23.62 -17.97
N GLU A 343 7.23 -23.29 -18.74
CA GLU A 343 7.84 -24.21 -19.69
C GLU A 343 9.05 -24.97 -19.13
N GLY A 344 9.70 -24.47 -18.09
CA GLY A 344 10.83 -25.10 -17.43
C GLY A 344 10.49 -25.68 -16.05
N PRO A 345 11.49 -26.15 -15.29
CA PRO A 345 11.29 -26.62 -13.92
C PRO A 345 10.65 -25.59 -13.01
N PHE A 346 9.73 -26.05 -12.17
CA PHE A 346 9.07 -25.27 -11.12
C PHE A 346 9.40 -25.90 -9.77
N GLU A 347 10.07 -25.15 -8.90
CA GLU A 347 10.40 -25.60 -7.54
C GLU A 347 10.00 -24.51 -6.54
N ILE A 348 9.21 -24.90 -5.54
CA ILE A 348 8.84 -24.02 -4.43
C ILE A 348 8.88 -24.75 -3.09
N ARG A 349 9.43 -24.05 -2.10
CA ARG A 349 9.33 -24.41 -0.68
C ARG A 349 8.75 -23.22 0.07
N THR A 350 7.64 -23.44 0.75
CA THR A 350 6.95 -22.36 1.47
C THR A 350 6.37 -22.84 2.79
N LYS A 351 6.16 -21.89 3.72
CA LYS A 351 5.53 -22.21 5.01
C LYS A 351 4.01 -22.14 4.94
N GLN A 352 3.46 -21.18 4.17
CA GLN A 352 2.03 -20.94 4.18
C GLN A 352 1.61 -20.25 2.88
N LYS A 353 1.20 -21.03 1.89
CA LYS A 353 0.63 -20.54 0.63
C LYS A 353 -0.28 -21.58 0.00
N ASP A 354 -1.41 -21.12 -0.50
CA ASP A 354 -2.17 -21.86 -1.50
C ASP A 354 -1.48 -21.70 -2.85
N ILE A 355 -1.28 -22.80 -3.55
CA ILE A 355 -0.50 -22.83 -4.80
C ILE A 355 -1.40 -23.33 -5.91
N THR A 356 -1.60 -22.52 -6.93
CA THR A 356 -2.26 -22.90 -8.19
C THR A 356 -1.25 -22.84 -9.31
N LEU A 357 -1.01 -23.95 -9.98
CA LEU A 357 -0.11 -24.04 -11.13
C LEU A 357 -0.85 -24.61 -12.33
N GLU A 358 -0.98 -23.78 -13.37
CA GLU A 358 -1.65 -24.15 -14.61
C GLU A 358 -0.68 -24.20 -15.78
N ASP A 359 -0.95 -25.07 -16.75
CA ASP A 359 -0.20 -25.20 -18.03
C ASP A 359 1.33 -25.27 -17.85
N PHE A 360 1.78 -26.21 -17.02
CA PHE A 360 3.18 -26.54 -16.87
C PHE A 360 3.62 -27.69 -17.79
N ARG A 361 4.88 -27.67 -18.22
CA ARG A 361 5.44 -28.66 -19.17
C ARG A 361 6.65 -29.43 -18.67
N HIS A 362 7.22 -29.05 -17.55
CA HIS A 362 8.43 -29.65 -17.01
C HIS A 362 8.21 -30.19 -15.58
N SER A 363 9.29 -30.55 -14.90
CA SER A 363 9.22 -31.08 -13.52
C SER A 363 8.65 -30.04 -12.55
N VAL A 364 7.82 -30.54 -11.64
CA VAL A 364 7.21 -29.73 -10.58
C VAL A 364 7.62 -30.32 -9.24
N ARG A 365 8.18 -29.48 -8.37
CA ARG A 365 8.47 -29.83 -6.98
C ARG A 365 7.91 -28.78 -6.05
N ILE A 366 6.96 -29.16 -5.22
CA ILE A 366 6.27 -28.30 -4.28
C ILE A 366 6.39 -28.87 -2.88
N ALA A 367 6.84 -28.07 -1.93
CA ALA A 367 6.82 -28.40 -0.51
C ALA A 367 6.20 -27.24 0.28
N THR A 368 5.06 -27.49 0.94
CA THR A 368 4.38 -26.50 1.77
C THR A 368 4.02 -27.05 3.14
N THR A 369 4.11 -26.20 4.18
CA THR A 369 3.68 -26.61 5.52
C THR A 369 2.17 -26.44 5.69
N ASN A 370 1.59 -25.35 5.17
CA ASN A 370 0.14 -25.09 5.20
C ASN A 370 -0.30 -24.49 3.86
N GLY A 371 -1.41 -24.94 3.33
CA GLY A 371 -2.03 -24.44 2.12
C GLY A 371 -2.40 -25.56 1.14
N ASP A 372 -3.35 -25.28 0.30
CA ASP A 372 -3.83 -26.21 -0.73
C ASP A 372 -2.97 -26.08 -1.99
N VAL A 373 -2.77 -27.20 -2.67
CA VAL A 373 -2.00 -27.25 -3.92
C VAL A 373 -2.90 -27.74 -5.04
N ARG A 374 -3.12 -26.92 -6.06
CA ARG A 374 -3.86 -27.25 -7.28
C ARG A 374 -2.93 -27.23 -8.47
N LEU A 375 -2.83 -28.36 -9.13
CA LEU A 375 -2.04 -28.55 -10.34
C LEU A 375 -2.96 -28.93 -11.50
N ARG A 376 -2.89 -28.16 -12.58
CA ARG A 376 -3.67 -28.42 -13.78
C ARG A 376 -2.79 -28.29 -15.01
N THR A 377 -2.83 -29.28 -15.90
CA THR A 377 -2.12 -29.19 -17.18
C THR A 377 -2.94 -29.78 -18.30
N THR A 378 -2.91 -29.10 -19.45
CA THR A 378 -3.56 -29.54 -20.68
C THR A 378 -2.68 -30.51 -21.49
N VAL A 379 -1.40 -30.65 -21.14
CA VAL A 379 -0.43 -31.51 -21.80
C VAL A 379 -0.08 -32.70 -20.87
N PRO A 380 -0.03 -33.93 -21.39
CA PRO A 380 0.42 -35.07 -20.59
C PRO A 380 1.80 -34.81 -19.97
N PRO A 381 2.01 -35.12 -18.69
CA PRO A 381 3.30 -34.91 -18.04
C PRO A 381 4.37 -35.78 -18.65
N THR A 382 5.54 -35.21 -18.91
CA THR A 382 6.73 -35.90 -19.41
C THR A 382 7.87 -35.96 -18.40
N GLN A 383 7.73 -35.21 -17.30
CA GLN A 383 8.71 -35.05 -16.25
C GLN A 383 8.08 -35.30 -14.86
N PRO A 384 8.86 -35.62 -13.83
CA PRO A 384 8.34 -35.92 -12.50
C PRO A 384 7.54 -34.75 -11.87
N ILE A 385 6.50 -35.12 -11.14
CA ILE A 385 5.69 -34.22 -10.30
C ILE A 385 5.81 -34.70 -8.86
N GLU A 386 6.32 -33.87 -7.99
CA GLU A 386 6.50 -34.16 -6.57
C GLU A 386 5.86 -33.06 -5.72
N VAL A 387 4.87 -33.43 -4.91
CA VAL A 387 4.14 -32.50 -4.03
C VAL A 387 4.11 -33.05 -2.62
N ASP A 388 4.62 -32.28 -1.69
CA ASP A 388 4.62 -32.58 -0.26
C ASP A 388 3.93 -31.46 0.52
N VAL A 389 2.80 -31.79 1.14
CA VAL A 389 1.97 -30.86 1.92
C VAL A 389 1.85 -31.40 3.34
N ASN A 390 2.14 -30.59 4.35
CA ASN A 390 1.90 -31.06 5.71
C ASN A 390 0.41 -30.86 6.11
N LYS A 391 -0.17 -29.67 5.88
CA LYS A 391 -1.60 -29.38 6.14
C LYS A 391 -2.22 -28.71 4.92
N GLY A 392 -3.14 -29.42 4.28
CA GLY A 392 -3.86 -28.94 3.09
C GLY A 392 -4.12 -30.07 2.11
N GLY A 393 -4.99 -29.82 1.14
CA GLY A 393 -5.33 -30.72 0.06
C GLY A 393 -4.36 -30.63 -1.12
N ILE A 394 -4.33 -31.71 -1.91
CA ILE A 394 -3.62 -31.74 -3.19
C ILE A 394 -4.64 -32.13 -4.25
N GLU A 395 -4.82 -31.27 -5.23
CA GLU A 395 -5.66 -31.52 -6.40
C GLU A 395 -4.78 -31.54 -7.66
N LEU A 396 -4.78 -32.67 -8.36
CA LEU A 396 -4.05 -32.86 -9.61
C LEU A 396 -5.02 -33.19 -10.73
N GLU A 397 -5.13 -32.30 -11.72
CA GLU A 397 -5.93 -32.54 -12.92
C GLU A 397 -5.04 -32.81 -14.13
N LEU A 398 -5.15 -34.01 -14.71
CA LEU A 398 -4.37 -34.45 -15.85
C LEU A 398 -5.24 -34.79 -17.06
N PRO A 399 -4.70 -34.65 -18.30
CA PRO A 399 -5.40 -35.11 -19.50
C PRO A 399 -5.71 -36.61 -19.46
N ALA A 400 -6.85 -37.00 -20.02
CA ALA A 400 -7.29 -38.39 -20.07
C ALA A 400 -6.32 -39.35 -20.78
N LYS A 401 -5.46 -38.82 -21.67
CA LYS A 401 -4.46 -39.61 -22.43
C LYS A 401 -3.08 -39.61 -21.78
N SER A 402 -2.98 -39.17 -20.53
CA SER A 402 -1.70 -39.19 -19.79
C SER A 402 -1.19 -40.62 -19.55
N SER A 403 0.12 -40.78 -19.37
CA SER A 403 0.75 -42.00 -18.92
C SER A 403 1.74 -41.64 -17.81
N PHE A 404 1.62 -42.27 -16.64
CA PHE A 404 2.43 -41.92 -15.46
C PHE A 404 2.49 -43.08 -14.47
N GLN A 405 3.47 -43.03 -13.57
CA GLN A 405 3.53 -43.85 -12.37
C GLN A 405 3.12 -43.00 -11.18
N ILE A 406 2.17 -43.47 -10.39
CA ILE A 406 1.63 -42.71 -9.26
C ILE A 406 2.00 -43.38 -7.93
N ASP A 407 2.34 -42.52 -6.96
CA ASP A 407 2.50 -42.84 -5.56
C ASP A 407 1.89 -41.69 -4.76
N ALA A 408 0.67 -41.88 -4.29
CA ALA A 408 -0.08 -40.87 -3.57
C ALA A 408 -0.53 -41.38 -2.20
N SER A 409 -0.35 -40.56 -1.16
CA SER A 409 -0.69 -40.92 0.23
C SER A 409 -1.21 -39.74 1.04
N SER A 410 -2.16 -40.04 1.93
CA SER A 410 -2.64 -39.11 2.94
C SER A 410 -2.63 -39.78 4.30
N ARG A 411 -1.91 -39.23 5.28
CA ARG A 411 -1.82 -39.82 6.62
C ARG A 411 -3.11 -39.68 7.42
N HIS A 412 -3.73 -38.49 7.39
CA HIS A 412 -4.99 -38.18 8.08
C HIS A 412 -5.95 -37.49 7.10
N GLY A 413 -6.52 -38.26 6.16
CA GLY A 413 -7.44 -37.77 5.16
C GLY A 413 -7.78 -38.85 4.14
N ASN A 414 -8.22 -38.44 2.96
CA ASN A 414 -8.60 -39.36 1.90
C ASN A 414 -7.70 -39.24 0.68
N VAL A 415 -7.67 -40.31 -0.12
CA VAL A 415 -7.07 -40.29 -1.45
C VAL A 415 -8.13 -40.76 -2.44
N ASP A 416 -8.41 -39.94 -3.45
CA ASP A 416 -9.40 -40.23 -4.49
C ASP A 416 -8.76 -40.11 -5.88
N CYS A 417 -9.13 -41.03 -6.78
CA CYS A 417 -8.59 -41.06 -8.15
C CYS A 417 -9.63 -41.45 -9.18
N ASP A 418 -9.82 -40.65 -10.23
CA ASP A 418 -10.74 -40.91 -11.32
C ASP A 418 -10.12 -41.72 -12.48
N PHE A 419 -8.85 -42.08 -12.42
CA PHE A 419 -8.22 -42.85 -13.47
C PHE A 419 -8.56 -44.36 -13.34
N PRO A 420 -9.08 -45.00 -14.39
CA PRO A 420 -9.46 -46.41 -14.32
C PRO A 420 -8.24 -47.31 -14.17
N GLY A 421 -8.34 -48.35 -13.36
CA GLY A 421 -7.29 -49.33 -13.11
C GLY A 421 -6.30 -48.93 -11.99
N LEU A 422 -6.48 -47.79 -11.39
CA LEU A 422 -5.77 -47.40 -10.17
C LEU A 422 -6.73 -47.58 -8.98
N THR A 423 -6.37 -48.42 -8.05
CA THR A 423 -7.19 -48.73 -6.86
C THR A 423 -6.60 -48.08 -5.61
N VAL A 424 -7.47 -47.49 -4.83
CA VAL A 424 -7.12 -46.95 -3.52
C VAL A 424 -6.96 -48.13 -2.54
N ASN A 425 -5.81 -48.31 -1.96
CA ASN A 425 -5.63 -49.22 -0.84
C ASN A 425 -6.03 -48.49 0.46
N LYS A 426 -7.12 -48.96 1.07
CA LYS A 426 -7.62 -48.50 2.37
C LYS A 426 -7.33 -49.46 3.52
N GLU A 427 -6.56 -50.52 3.26
CA GLU A 427 -6.14 -51.46 4.28
C GLU A 427 -4.96 -50.86 5.07
N GLY A 428 -5.26 -50.22 6.20
CA GLY A 428 -4.29 -49.57 7.08
C GLY A 428 -4.72 -48.14 7.54
N GLU A 429 -3.91 -47.53 8.39
CA GLU A 429 -4.16 -46.18 8.90
C GLU A 429 -3.96 -45.07 7.85
N THR A 430 -3.27 -45.37 6.74
CA THR A 430 -2.93 -44.39 5.70
C THR A 430 -3.48 -44.83 4.36
N PRO A 431 -4.48 -44.17 3.81
CA PRO A 431 -4.94 -44.39 2.44
C PRO A 431 -3.82 -44.13 1.43
N THR A 432 -3.59 -45.05 0.52
CA THR A 432 -2.55 -44.92 -0.52
C THR A 432 -3.03 -45.36 -1.89
N ILE A 433 -2.49 -44.74 -2.91
CA ILE A 433 -2.61 -45.18 -4.30
C ILE A 433 -1.18 -45.38 -4.83
N SER A 434 -0.88 -46.58 -5.32
CA SER A 434 0.32 -46.83 -6.06
C SER A 434 0.01 -47.64 -7.32
N GLY A 435 0.59 -47.26 -8.44
CA GLY A 435 0.36 -47.97 -9.68
C GLY A 435 0.88 -47.25 -10.92
N THR A 436 0.62 -47.87 -12.06
CA THR A 436 1.00 -47.32 -13.37
C THR A 436 -0.24 -47.13 -14.22
N PHE A 437 -0.43 -45.94 -14.78
CA PHE A 437 -1.48 -45.65 -15.73
C PHE A 437 -0.90 -45.55 -17.15
N GLY A 438 -1.58 -46.14 -18.12
CA GLY A 438 -1.15 -46.14 -19.51
C GLY A 438 0.08 -47.01 -19.77
N LYS A 439 1.03 -46.52 -20.57
CA LYS A 439 2.26 -47.23 -20.92
C LYS A 439 3.41 -47.06 -19.90
N GLY A 440 3.10 -46.46 -18.75
CA GLY A 440 4.12 -45.96 -17.84
C GLY A 440 4.64 -44.59 -18.27
N GLY A 441 5.34 -43.89 -17.40
CA GLY A 441 5.79 -42.52 -17.67
C GLY A 441 6.50 -41.93 -16.45
N PRO A 442 6.50 -40.61 -16.32
CA PRO A 442 7.15 -39.94 -15.19
C PRO A 442 6.49 -40.30 -13.86
N ALA A 443 7.28 -40.24 -12.80
CA ALA A 443 6.79 -40.43 -11.45
C ALA A 443 5.97 -39.24 -10.97
N VAL A 444 4.79 -39.52 -10.45
CA VAL A 444 3.88 -38.53 -9.79
C VAL A 444 3.80 -38.95 -8.33
N ARG A 445 4.42 -38.16 -7.45
CA ARG A 445 4.42 -38.40 -6.02
C ARG A 445 3.65 -37.29 -5.31
N LEU A 446 2.58 -37.64 -4.60
CA LEU A 446 1.71 -36.71 -3.90
C LEU A 446 1.56 -37.15 -2.44
N THR A 447 2.05 -36.36 -1.52
CA THR A 447 2.01 -36.71 -0.09
C THR A 447 1.39 -35.58 0.71
N THR A 448 0.40 -35.91 1.53
CA THR A 448 -0.14 -34.98 2.53
C THR A 448 -0.22 -35.65 3.90
N SER A 449 0.05 -34.87 4.98
CA SER A 449 -0.15 -35.39 6.34
C SER A 449 -1.59 -35.17 6.82
N TYR A 450 -2.17 -33.99 6.54
CA TYR A 450 -3.54 -33.64 6.93
C TYR A 450 -4.25 -32.98 5.75
N GLY A 451 -5.06 -33.75 5.04
CA GLY A 451 -5.81 -33.27 3.87
C GLY A 451 -6.19 -34.38 2.90
N THR A 452 -6.84 -34.02 1.82
CA THR A 452 -7.28 -34.95 0.78
C THR A 452 -6.37 -34.83 -0.44
N VAL A 453 -5.99 -35.96 -1.02
CA VAL A 453 -5.36 -36.01 -2.33
C VAL A 453 -6.43 -36.40 -3.35
N GLN A 454 -6.68 -35.53 -4.31
CA GLN A 454 -7.64 -35.76 -5.37
C GLN A 454 -6.92 -35.74 -6.73
N ILE A 455 -7.11 -36.81 -7.50
CA ILE A 455 -6.51 -36.94 -8.83
C ILE A 455 -7.66 -37.09 -9.82
N THR A 456 -7.86 -36.06 -10.64
CA THR A 456 -8.98 -35.97 -11.57
C THR A 456 -8.51 -36.05 -13.01
N ARG A 457 -9.36 -36.61 -13.84
CA ARG A 457 -9.16 -36.64 -15.29
C ARG A 457 -9.81 -35.43 -15.93
N GLN A 458 -9.10 -34.70 -16.73
CA GLN A 458 -9.63 -33.54 -17.46
C GLN A 458 -10.86 -33.93 -18.28
N GLY A 459 -11.97 -33.19 -18.13
CA GLY A 459 -13.25 -33.47 -18.74
C GLY A 459 -14.12 -34.44 -17.96
N ALA A 460 -13.70 -34.94 -16.81
CA ALA A 460 -14.57 -35.64 -15.88
C ALA A 460 -15.55 -34.64 -15.24
N ARG A 461 -16.82 -34.96 -15.25
CA ARG A 461 -17.83 -34.17 -14.55
C ARG A 461 -17.56 -34.27 -13.04
N PRO A 462 -17.56 -33.17 -12.28
CA PRO A 462 -17.43 -33.26 -10.83
C PRO A 462 -18.47 -34.27 -10.28
N PRO A 463 -18.11 -35.13 -9.32
CA PRO A 463 -19.10 -36.01 -8.70
C PRO A 463 -20.21 -35.11 -8.12
N ALA A 464 -21.47 -35.47 -8.46
CA ALA A 464 -22.63 -34.79 -7.93
C ALA A 464 -22.55 -34.80 -6.39
N PRO A 465 -22.85 -33.70 -5.70
CA PRO A 465 -22.88 -33.68 -4.24
C PRO A 465 -23.71 -34.88 -3.76
N ALA A 466 -23.19 -35.67 -2.83
CA ALA A 466 -23.88 -36.81 -2.28
C ALA A 466 -25.28 -36.35 -1.83
N ALA A 467 -26.31 -36.98 -2.36
CA ALA A 467 -27.67 -36.67 -1.97
C ALA A 467 -27.79 -36.78 -0.44
N PRO A 468 -28.40 -35.82 0.25
CA PRO A 468 -28.59 -35.91 1.69
C PRO A 468 -29.27 -37.22 2.01
N SER A 469 -28.72 -38.00 2.93
CA SER A 469 -29.28 -39.27 3.39
C SER A 469 -30.74 -39.04 3.77
N PRO A 470 -31.67 -39.89 3.30
CA PRO A 470 -33.08 -39.73 3.66
C PRO A 470 -33.22 -39.77 5.20
N PRO A 471 -34.04 -38.92 5.80
CA PRO A 471 -34.22 -38.90 7.24
C PRO A 471 -34.68 -40.29 7.68
N LYS A 472 -34.01 -40.80 8.71
CA LYS A 472 -34.31 -42.09 9.34
C LYS A 472 -35.78 -42.10 9.75
N ALA A 473 -36.56 -43.02 9.23
CA ALA A 473 -37.98 -43.17 9.58
C ALA A 473 -38.09 -43.31 11.11
N PRO A 474 -39.05 -42.64 11.75
CA PRO A 474 -39.28 -42.82 13.17
C PRO A 474 -39.76 -44.26 13.44
N SER A 475 -39.12 -44.94 14.36
CA SER A 475 -39.51 -46.26 14.87
C SER A 475 -40.90 -46.18 15.45
N ALA A 476 -41.81 -47.03 14.93
CA ALA A 476 -43.14 -47.22 15.49
C ALA A 476 -43.02 -47.74 16.91
N GLY A 477 -43.48 -46.98 17.89
CA GLY A 477 -43.63 -47.33 19.27
C GLY A 477 -44.99 -46.84 19.75
N ALA A 478 -45.85 -47.85 20.00
CA ALA A 478 -47.05 -47.88 20.86
C ALA A 478 -48.04 -46.71 20.82
N ALA A 479 -49.24 -47.09 20.46
CA ALA A 479 -50.48 -46.35 20.63
C ALA A 479 -50.80 -46.14 22.14
N ASP A 480 -51.30 -44.96 22.43
CA ASP A 480 -52.34 -44.79 23.45
C ASP A 480 -53.20 -43.57 23.09
N ASP A 481 -54.50 -43.85 23.28
CA ASP A 481 -55.64 -43.04 22.93
C ASP A 481 -55.68 -41.67 23.61
N ALA A 482 -56.15 -40.65 22.86
CA ALA A 482 -57.17 -39.72 23.34
C ALA A 482 -57.56 -38.72 22.24
N ASP A 483 -58.86 -38.59 22.15
CA ASP A 483 -59.67 -37.76 21.27
C ASP A 483 -59.32 -36.26 21.29
N GLU A 484 -59.66 -35.62 20.19
CA GLU A 484 -60.40 -34.35 20.04
C GLU A 484 -59.78 -33.27 19.17
N GLU A 485 -60.57 -32.91 18.20
CA GLU A 485 -60.88 -31.60 17.64
C GLU A 485 -60.01 -31.01 16.51
N THR A 486 -60.67 -31.03 15.38
CA THR A 486 -60.40 -30.32 14.14
C THR A 486 -60.27 -28.82 14.29
N ALA A 487 -59.12 -28.30 13.87
CA ALA A 487 -59.01 -26.91 13.44
C ALA A 487 -58.15 -26.80 12.20
N TRP A 488 -58.76 -26.45 11.08
CA TRP A 488 -58.14 -26.17 9.82
C TRP A 488 -57.32 -24.86 9.93
N VAL A 489 -55.99 -24.97 9.92
CA VAL A 489 -55.10 -23.81 9.81
C VAL A 489 -54.63 -23.69 8.36
N HIS A 490 -55.03 -22.62 7.70
CA HIS A 490 -54.58 -22.26 6.35
C HIS A 490 -53.05 -22.16 6.30
N PRO A 491 -52.41 -22.61 5.19
CA PRO A 491 -50.97 -22.45 5.03
C PRO A 491 -50.65 -20.96 4.87
N ARG A 492 -49.80 -20.46 5.75
CA ARG A 492 -49.18 -19.13 5.62
C ARG A 492 -48.38 -19.06 4.32
N ALA A 493 -48.69 -18.07 3.52
CA ALA A 493 -47.96 -17.73 2.30
C ALA A 493 -46.46 -17.52 2.61
N VAL A 494 -45.62 -18.18 1.83
CA VAL A 494 -44.17 -17.98 1.79
C VAL A 494 -43.94 -16.54 1.34
N PRO A 495 -43.15 -15.75 2.07
CA PRO A 495 -42.80 -14.41 1.61
C PRO A 495 -41.95 -14.50 0.35
N GLN A 496 -42.42 -13.86 -0.71
CA GLN A 496 -41.64 -13.70 -1.95
C GLN A 496 -40.39 -12.84 -1.66
N PRO A 497 -39.26 -13.15 -2.27
CA PRO A 497 -38.07 -12.32 -2.14
C PRO A 497 -38.38 -10.91 -2.71
N PRO A 498 -37.84 -9.84 -2.11
CA PRO A 498 -38.10 -8.47 -2.54
C PRO A 498 -37.58 -8.27 -3.97
N GLN A 499 -38.44 -7.73 -4.81
CA GLN A 499 -38.12 -7.40 -6.20
C GLN A 499 -37.05 -6.28 -6.28
N LEU A 500 -36.31 -6.27 -7.36
CA LEU A 500 -35.13 -5.47 -7.74
C LEU A 500 -35.32 -3.91 -7.76
N ASP A 501 -36.19 -3.34 -6.93
CA ASP A 501 -36.38 -1.87 -6.87
C ASP A 501 -35.41 -1.15 -5.92
N ALA A 502 -34.46 -1.87 -5.29
CA ALA A 502 -33.51 -1.29 -4.34
C ALA A 502 -32.42 -0.39 -4.96
N CYS A 503 -32.31 -0.37 -6.30
CA CYS A 503 -31.26 0.40 -7.00
C CYS A 503 -31.74 1.70 -7.64
N LYS A 504 -32.98 2.15 -7.40
CA LYS A 504 -33.44 3.48 -7.87
C LYS A 504 -33.00 4.59 -6.92
N PRO A 505 -32.52 5.72 -7.44
CA PRO A 505 -32.11 6.86 -6.59
C PRO A 505 -33.32 7.39 -5.80
N GLY A 506 -33.18 7.40 -4.46
CA GLY A 506 -34.21 7.92 -3.56
C GLY A 506 -34.89 6.93 -2.63
N SER A 507 -34.53 5.63 -2.64
CA SER A 507 -35.13 4.62 -1.76
C SER A 507 -34.81 4.86 -0.26
N PRO A 508 -35.66 4.40 0.69
CA PRO A 508 -35.44 4.58 2.13
C PRO A 508 -34.09 3.99 2.63
N TRP A 509 -33.58 2.98 1.97
CA TRP A 509 -32.30 2.35 2.29
C TRP A 509 -31.09 3.22 2.01
N GLN A 510 -31.14 4.05 0.98
CA GLN A 510 -30.07 5.02 0.72
C GLN A 510 -29.98 6.11 1.81
N ARG A 511 -31.11 6.49 2.39
CA ARG A 511 -31.12 7.49 3.49
C ARG A 511 -30.52 6.93 4.78
N SER A 512 -30.74 5.65 5.08
CA SER A 512 -30.15 4.99 6.24
C SER A 512 -28.64 4.79 6.06
N PHE A 513 -28.20 4.42 4.85
CA PHE A 513 -26.80 4.24 4.50
C PHE A 513 -26.02 5.57 4.52
N VAL A 514 -26.61 6.63 3.99
CA VAL A 514 -25.99 7.97 4.04
C VAL A 514 -25.87 8.48 5.48
N ARG A 515 -26.80 8.16 6.37
CA ARG A 515 -26.68 8.47 7.80
C ARG A 515 -25.57 7.68 8.49
N SER A 516 -25.44 6.39 8.22
CA SER A 516 -24.36 5.54 8.79
C SER A 516 -22.97 5.98 8.31
N VAL A 517 -22.84 6.32 7.01
CA VAL A 517 -21.57 6.82 6.46
C VAL A 517 -21.25 8.22 6.99
N ARG A 518 -22.25 9.03 7.31
CA ARG A 518 -22.02 10.33 7.95
C ARG A 518 -21.55 10.19 9.40
N TRP A 519 -22.01 9.17 10.12
CA TRP A 519 -21.57 8.88 11.49
C TRP A 519 -20.11 8.37 11.52
N VAL A 520 -19.74 7.49 10.58
CA VAL A 520 -18.37 7.01 10.40
C VAL A 520 -17.42 8.16 10.00
N ASN A 521 -17.87 9.12 9.18
CA ASN A 521 -17.08 10.29 8.82
C ASN A 521 -16.78 11.23 10.01
N VAL A 522 -17.68 11.34 10.99
CA VAL A 522 -17.45 12.19 12.18
C VAL A 522 -16.42 11.57 13.12
N HIS A 523 -16.27 10.22 13.12
CA HIS A 523 -15.29 9.55 14.00
C HIS A 523 -13.94 9.26 13.32
N LEU A 524 -13.87 9.24 11.95
CA LEU A 524 -12.65 8.90 11.18
C LEU A 524 -11.98 10.13 10.53
N SER A 525 -12.56 11.33 10.65
CA SER A 525 -12.05 12.54 9.98
C SER A 525 -10.66 13.00 10.47
N THR A 526 -10.12 12.37 11.50
CA THR A 526 -8.81 12.70 12.06
C THR A 526 -7.64 11.85 11.52
N LYS A 527 -7.89 10.80 10.71
CA LYS A 527 -6.80 9.89 10.30
C LYS A 527 -6.76 9.40 8.84
N VAL A 528 -7.71 9.78 7.96
CA VAL A 528 -7.76 9.21 6.59
C VAL A 528 -7.93 10.30 5.54
N SER A 529 -7.13 10.24 4.47
CA SER A 529 -7.18 11.20 3.34
C SER A 529 -8.43 11.00 2.45
N LYS A 530 -8.94 12.08 1.85
CA LYS A 530 -10.13 12.11 0.98
C LYS A 530 -10.19 11.02 -0.13
N PRO A 531 -9.10 10.66 -0.84
CA PRO A 531 -9.17 9.64 -1.88
C PRO A 531 -9.44 8.22 -1.35
N VAL A 532 -8.99 7.89 -0.14
CA VAL A 532 -9.23 6.58 0.48
C VAL A 532 -10.71 6.42 0.89
N LEU A 533 -11.33 7.49 1.35
CA LEU A 533 -12.77 7.52 1.67
C LEU A 533 -13.66 7.33 0.44
N ASN A 534 -13.27 7.88 -0.73
CA ASN A 534 -13.98 7.66 -1.98
C ASN A 534 -13.85 6.23 -2.49
N TRP A 535 -12.66 5.63 -2.35
CA TRP A 535 -12.44 4.24 -2.74
C TRP A 535 -13.24 3.27 -1.85
N MET A 536 -13.28 3.50 -0.54
CA MET A 536 -14.12 2.71 0.38
C MET A 536 -15.62 2.84 0.08
N ARG A 537 -16.09 4.01 -0.35
CA ARG A 537 -17.48 4.22 -0.80
C ARG A 537 -17.79 3.40 -2.06
N ILE A 538 -16.91 3.40 -3.05
CA ILE A 538 -17.10 2.68 -4.31
C ILE A 538 -17.03 1.16 -4.11
N SER A 539 -16.12 0.68 -3.26
CA SER A 539 -15.99 -0.76 -2.98
C SER A 539 -17.13 -1.30 -2.10
N ALA A 540 -17.65 -0.52 -1.16
CA ALA A 540 -18.83 -0.89 -0.38
C ALA A 540 -20.12 -0.96 -1.25
N GLN A 541 -20.31 -0.02 -2.18
CA GLN A 541 -21.41 -0.07 -3.14
C GLN A 541 -21.33 -1.29 -4.09
N ARG A 542 -20.13 -1.64 -4.56
CA ARG A 542 -19.95 -2.82 -5.42
C ARG A 542 -20.22 -4.15 -4.69
N ARG A 543 -19.87 -4.26 -3.41
CA ARG A 543 -20.16 -5.47 -2.62
C ARG A 543 -21.64 -5.63 -2.31
N LEU A 544 -22.38 -4.56 -2.10
CA LEU A 544 -23.82 -4.60 -1.87
C LEU A 544 -24.63 -4.96 -3.14
N CYS A 545 -24.14 -4.58 -4.32
CA CYS A 545 -24.75 -5.00 -5.59
C CYS A 545 -24.35 -6.42 -6.05
N ALA A 546 -23.33 -7.04 -5.47
CA ALA A 546 -22.90 -8.40 -5.78
C ALA A 546 -23.55 -9.46 -4.86
N GLN A 547 -24.22 -9.05 -3.78
CA GLN A 547 -24.92 -9.94 -2.84
C GLN A 547 -26.46 -9.89 -2.97
N SER A 548 -26.98 -9.07 -3.86
CA SER A 548 -28.37 -9.08 -4.32
C SER A 548 -28.44 -9.71 -5.72
#